data_9e56295dd7cb8b8db330217cdf164775
#
_entry.id   9e56295dd7cb8b8db330217cdf164775
#
_cell.length_a   1.000
_cell.length_b   1.000
_cell.length_c   1.000
_cell.angle_alpha   90.00
_cell.angle_beta   90.00
_cell.angle_gamma   90.00
#
_symmetry.space_group_name_H-M   'P 1'
#
loop_
_entity.id
_entity.type
_entity.pdbx_description
1 polymer ?
#
loop_
_entity_poly.entity_id
_entity_poly.type
_entity_poly.pdbx_seq_one_letter_code
_entity_poly.pdbx_strand_id
1 'polypeptide(L)'
;MTDAKIGLLKTSSKLKKEVIGDITYYGSTKTPAPIKNRQTVHLLPAFDEYLVGYEDRSAMLGNKQTREWINSGKAVVHSNGVFAPVIVIDGEVLGTWKRTQTEKNAVIILTQFTKLSGEQLSDVRSVVERYGKFFQTDTILKIN
;
A
#
# COMPACT_ATOMS: atom_id res chain seq x y z
N MET A 1 -23.99 -20.33 8.60
CA MET A 1 -23.46 -19.48 7.50
C MET A 1 -23.46 -18.06 8.02
N THR A 2 -22.38 -17.29 7.86
CA THR A 2 -22.31 -15.91 8.35
C THR A 2 -23.18 -14.99 7.48
N ASP A 3 -23.68 -13.89 8.04
CA ASP A 3 -24.52 -12.92 7.31
C ASP A 3 -23.81 -12.35 6.07
N ALA A 4 -22.49 -12.19 6.14
CA ALA A 4 -21.67 -11.78 5.00
C ALA A 4 -21.74 -12.77 3.83
N LYS A 5 -21.69 -14.08 4.09
CA LYS A 5 -21.84 -15.12 3.05
C LYS A 5 -23.24 -15.12 2.43
N ILE A 6 -24.26 -14.90 3.25
CA ILE A 6 -25.65 -14.80 2.77
C ILE A 6 -25.81 -13.56 1.88
N GLY A 7 -25.27 -12.42 2.31
CA GLY A 7 -25.29 -11.17 1.55
C GLY A 7 -24.58 -11.33 0.20
N LEU A 8 -23.39 -11.93 0.20
CA LEU A 8 -22.63 -12.20 -1.02
C LEU A 8 -23.40 -13.09 -2.01
N LEU A 9 -24.03 -14.18 -1.53
CA LEU A 9 -24.85 -15.05 -2.38
C LEU A 9 -26.03 -14.31 -3.00
N LYS A 10 -26.72 -13.46 -2.23
CA LYS A 10 -27.88 -12.67 -2.72
C LYS A 10 -27.49 -11.61 -3.74
N THR A 11 -26.26 -11.11 -3.69
CA THR A 11 -25.76 -10.05 -4.58
C THR A 11 -24.85 -10.56 -5.68
N SER A 12 -24.51 -11.84 -5.70
CA SER A 12 -23.53 -12.43 -6.62
C SER A 12 -23.83 -12.19 -8.10
N SER A 13 -25.11 -12.14 -8.50
CA SER A 13 -25.53 -11.84 -9.87
C SER A 13 -25.23 -10.39 -10.32
N LYS A 14 -24.96 -9.49 -9.37
CA LYS A 14 -24.63 -8.08 -9.62
C LYS A 14 -23.12 -7.82 -9.52
N LEU A 15 -22.33 -8.83 -9.20
CA LEU A 15 -20.91 -8.73 -9.00
C LEU A 15 -20.14 -9.45 -10.11
N LYS A 16 -19.04 -8.85 -10.55
CA LYS A 16 -18.03 -9.55 -11.35
C LYS A 16 -17.30 -10.51 -10.43
N LYS A 17 -17.21 -11.77 -10.84
CA LYS A 17 -16.42 -12.79 -10.15
C LYS A 17 -15.14 -13.04 -10.93
N GLU A 18 -14.01 -13.10 -10.24
CA GLU A 18 -12.70 -13.40 -10.81
C GLU A 18 -11.98 -14.38 -9.87
N VAL A 19 -11.36 -15.41 -10.45
CA VAL A 19 -10.58 -16.39 -9.69
C VAL A 19 -9.12 -16.17 -10.02
N ILE A 20 -8.32 -15.88 -8.99
CA ILE A 20 -6.87 -15.69 -9.10
C ILE A 20 -6.21 -16.69 -8.17
N GLY A 21 -5.48 -17.65 -8.73
CA GLY A 21 -5.04 -18.83 -7.97
C GLY A 21 -6.25 -19.60 -7.43
N ASP A 22 -6.26 -19.87 -6.13
CA ASP A 22 -7.36 -20.56 -5.46
C ASP A 22 -8.36 -19.62 -4.78
N ILE A 23 -8.19 -18.31 -4.95
CA ILE A 23 -9.00 -17.27 -4.28
C ILE A 23 -10.02 -16.69 -5.25
N THR A 24 -11.27 -16.61 -4.80
CA THR A 24 -12.34 -15.96 -5.54
C THR A 24 -12.51 -14.52 -5.07
N TYR A 25 -12.35 -13.58 -6.01
CA TYR A 25 -12.58 -12.16 -5.80
C TYR A 25 -13.92 -11.74 -6.38
N TYR A 26 -14.58 -10.81 -5.69
CA TYR A 26 -15.81 -10.21 -6.16
C TYR A 26 -15.63 -8.70 -6.26
N GLY A 27 -15.98 -8.16 -7.40
CA GLY A 27 -15.84 -6.73 -7.69
C GLY A 27 -17.09 -6.14 -8.33
N SER A 28 -17.13 -4.82 -8.42
CA SER A 28 -18.20 -4.13 -9.15
C SER A 28 -18.09 -4.41 -10.65
N THR A 29 -19.21 -4.67 -11.31
CA THR A 29 -19.29 -4.73 -12.78
C THR A 29 -18.98 -3.38 -13.44
N LYS A 30 -19.04 -2.29 -12.66
CA LYS A 30 -18.75 -0.91 -13.10
C LYS A 30 -17.33 -0.46 -12.75
N THR A 31 -16.46 -1.36 -12.27
CA THR A 31 -15.07 -0.99 -11.99
C THR A 31 -14.39 -0.55 -13.29
N PRO A 32 -13.85 0.67 -13.35
CA PRO A 32 -13.11 1.12 -14.53
C PRO A 32 -11.94 0.16 -14.81
N ALA A 33 -11.64 -0.03 -16.08
CA ALA A 33 -10.43 -0.75 -16.45
C ALA A 33 -9.20 -0.04 -15.83
N PRO A 34 -8.19 -0.78 -15.35
CA PRO A 34 -6.98 -0.17 -14.85
C PRO A 34 -6.37 0.71 -15.95
N ILE A 35 -5.94 1.91 -15.56
CA ILE A 35 -5.25 2.83 -16.47
C ILE A 35 -3.91 2.16 -16.79
N LYS A 36 -3.80 1.61 -17.99
CA LYS A 36 -2.56 1.02 -18.47
C LYS A 36 -1.47 2.11 -18.52
N ASN A 37 -0.26 1.77 -18.13
CA ASN A 37 0.95 2.59 -18.20
C ASN A 37 1.03 3.78 -17.23
N ARG A 38 0.31 3.79 -16.13
CA ARG A 38 0.55 4.76 -15.07
C ARG A 38 0.89 4.03 -13.79
N GLN A 39 2.13 4.15 -13.37
CA GLN A 39 2.58 3.67 -12.07
C GLN A 39 1.82 4.42 -10.97
N THR A 40 1.30 3.69 -10.01
CA THR A 40 0.58 4.27 -8.88
C THR A 40 1.45 4.20 -7.64
N VAL A 41 1.67 5.35 -6.99
CA VAL A 41 2.43 5.45 -5.73
C VAL A 41 1.57 6.05 -4.65
N HIS A 42 1.54 5.41 -3.49
CA HIS A 42 0.79 5.86 -2.32
C HIS A 42 1.67 5.82 -1.07
N LEU A 43 1.65 6.90 -0.30
CA LEU A 43 2.19 6.97 1.06
C LEU A 43 1.01 6.73 2.02
N LEU A 44 0.82 5.50 2.45
CA LEU A 44 -0.27 5.13 3.33
C LEU A 44 0.11 5.36 4.79
N PRO A 45 -0.79 5.89 5.63
CA PRO A 45 -0.53 6.11 7.04
C PRO A 45 -0.42 4.80 7.81
N ALA A 46 -0.05 4.89 9.09
CA ALA A 46 -0.18 3.77 10.02
C ALA A 46 -1.65 3.36 10.15
N PHE A 47 -1.90 2.06 10.31
CA PHE A 47 -3.25 1.49 10.45
C PHE A 47 -4.16 1.71 9.25
N ASP A 48 -3.61 1.92 8.07
CA ASP A 48 -4.40 2.03 6.85
C ASP A 48 -5.16 0.74 6.56
N GLU A 49 -6.42 0.85 6.15
CA GLU A 49 -7.30 -0.29 5.87
C GLU A 49 -6.78 -1.19 4.75
N TYR A 50 -5.96 -0.66 3.87
CA TYR A 50 -5.28 -1.46 2.84
C TYR A 50 -4.50 -2.62 3.44
N LEU A 51 -3.91 -2.44 4.64
CA LEU A 51 -3.14 -3.48 5.32
C LEU A 51 -3.92 -4.17 6.43
N VAL A 52 -4.79 -3.44 7.15
CA VAL A 52 -5.48 -4.01 8.32
C VAL A 52 -6.82 -4.64 7.97
N GLY A 53 -7.43 -4.27 6.85
CA GLY A 53 -8.74 -4.74 6.42
C GLY A 53 -8.78 -6.19 5.92
N TYR A 54 -7.63 -6.83 5.68
CA TYR A 54 -7.56 -8.16 5.10
C TYR A 54 -6.75 -9.12 5.97
N GLU A 55 -7.28 -10.31 6.17
CA GLU A 55 -6.57 -11.41 6.84
C GLU A 55 -5.44 -11.94 5.95
N ASP A 56 -5.76 -12.24 4.68
CA ASP A 56 -4.76 -12.60 3.67
C ASP A 56 -4.21 -11.34 3.00
N ARG A 57 -2.93 -11.09 3.25
CA ARG A 57 -2.15 -9.96 2.71
C ARG A 57 -1.17 -10.38 1.63
N SER A 58 -1.24 -11.62 1.15
CA SER A 58 -0.28 -12.18 0.20
C SER A 58 -0.16 -11.35 -1.09
N ALA A 59 -1.26 -10.81 -1.59
CA ALA A 59 -1.28 -9.97 -2.78
C ALA A 59 -0.52 -8.65 -2.60
N MET A 60 -0.59 -8.04 -1.41
CA MET A 60 0.07 -6.76 -1.10
C MET A 60 1.54 -6.95 -0.73
N LEU A 61 1.86 -8.10 -0.13
CA LEU A 61 3.20 -8.46 0.35
C LEU A 61 3.87 -9.45 -0.62
N GLY A 62 3.52 -9.39 -1.89
CA GLY A 62 3.77 -10.41 -2.91
C GLY A 62 5.24 -10.75 -3.14
N ASN A 63 6.15 -9.79 -2.98
CA ASN A 63 7.55 -10.10 -3.21
C ASN A 63 8.23 -10.73 -1.98
N LYS A 64 9.20 -11.61 -2.27
CA LYS A 64 9.93 -12.37 -1.25
C LYS A 64 10.70 -11.44 -0.29
N GLN A 65 11.30 -10.39 -0.79
CA GLN A 65 12.10 -9.44 -0.02
C GLN A 65 11.25 -8.71 1.01
N THR A 66 10.03 -8.28 0.64
CA THR A 66 9.10 -7.65 1.58
C THR A 66 8.73 -8.60 2.71
N ARG A 67 8.42 -9.87 2.40
CA ARG A 67 8.10 -10.88 3.41
C ARG A 67 9.29 -11.18 4.33
N GLU A 68 10.48 -11.33 3.78
CA GLU A 68 11.71 -11.54 4.55
C GLU A 68 12.00 -10.35 5.47
N TRP A 69 11.82 -9.12 4.97
CA TRP A 69 12.01 -7.92 5.77
C TRP A 69 11.02 -7.84 6.93
N ILE A 70 9.75 -8.15 6.69
CA ILE A 70 8.70 -8.21 7.71
C ILE A 70 9.04 -9.29 8.76
N ASN A 71 9.41 -10.48 8.31
CA ASN A 71 9.75 -11.61 9.18
C ASN A 71 11.05 -11.40 9.97
N SER A 72 11.94 -10.53 9.50
CA SER A 72 13.18 -10.20 10.21
C SER A 72 12.98 -9.38 11.49
N GLY A 73 11.73 -8.98 11.80
CA GLY A 73 11.39 -8.13 12.95
C GLY A 73 11.82 -6.66 12.80
N LYS A 74 12.38 -6.28 11.65
CA LYS A 74 12.76 -4.89 11.34
C LYS A 74 11.56 -4.00 11.03
N ALA A 75 10.45 -4.60 10.59
CA ALA A 75 9.17 -3.92 10.56
C ALA A 75 8.59 -3.89 11.98
N VAL A 76 7.94 -2.80 12.35
CA VAL A 76 7.06 -2.80 13.54
C VAL A 76 5.83 -3.63 13.17
N VAL A 77 6.01 -4.95 13.23
CA VAL A 77 4.95 -5.92 13.03
C VAL A 77 4.51 -6.33 14.44
N HIS A 78 3.39 -5.82 14.87
CA HIS A 78 2.68 -6.43 15.99
C HIS A 78 1.99 -7.72 15.51
N SER A 79 1.69 -8.64 16.42
CA SER A 79 1.08 -9.95 16.14
C SER A 79 -0.15 -9.91 15.21
N ASN A 80 -0.73 -8.74 14.99
CA ASN A 80 -1.93 -8.52 14.18
C ASN A 80 -1.68 -7.78 12.85
N GLY A 81 -0.44 -7.53 12.43
CA GLY A 81 -0.14 -6.93 11.12
C GLY A 81 0.91 -5.82 11.11
N VAL A 82 1.19 -5.29 9.92
CA VAL A 82 2.10 -4.16 9.72
C VAL A 82 1.34 -2.87 10.00
N PHE A 83 1.64 -2.23 11.12
CA PHE A 83 0.99 -0.98 11.52
C PHE A 83 1.82 0.27 11.23
N ALA A 84 3.00 0.11 10.65
CA ALA A 84 3.84 1.22 10.22
C ALA A 84 3.26 1.90 8.97
N PRO A 85 3.49 3.20 8.77
CA PRO A 85 3.20 3.85 7.50
C PRO A 85 3.99 3.17 6.37
N VAL A 86 3.32 2.80 5.27
CA VAL A 86 3.94 2.06 4.17
C VAL A 86 3.90 2.85 2.87
N ILE A 87 4.87 2.53 1.98
CA ILE A 87 4.80 2.94 0.59
C ILE A 87 4.29 1.77 -0.23
N VAL A 88 3.24 2.04 -1.01
CA VAL A 88 2.65 1.10 -1.95
C VAL A 88 2.91 1.59 -3.36
N ILE A 89 3.45 0.73 -4.21
CA ILE A 89 3.68 0.99 -5.62
C ILE A 89 3.01 -0.13 -6.41
N ASP A 90 2.09 0.22 -7.30
CA ASP A 90 1.31 -0.71 -8.13
C ASP A 90 0.63 -1.84 -7.33
N GLY A 91 0.17 -1.52 -6.13
CA GLY A 91 -0.51 -2.48 -5.25
C GLY A 91 0.43 -3.31 -4.37
N GLU A 92 1.75 -3.17 -4.48
CA GLU A 92 2.71 -3.86 -3.63
C GLU A 92 3.34 -2.95 -2.57
N VAL A 93 3.49 -3.46 -1.36
CA VAL A 93 4.21 -2.77 -0.28
C VAL A 93 5.70 -2.93 -0.51
N LEU A 94 6.39 -1.85 -0.83
CA LEU A 94 7.83 -1.86 -1.16
C LEU A 94 8.71 -1.14 -0.14
N GLY A 95 8.14 -0.64 0.93
CA GLY A 95 8.88 0.03 1.99
C GLY A 95 7.99 0.60 3.09
N THR A 96 8.64 1.22 4.06
CA THR A 96 8.00 2.06 5.07
C THR A 96 8.44 3.49 4.93
N TRP A 97 7.65 4.40 5.47
CA TRP A 97 8.04 5.80 5.54
C TRP A 97 7.74 6.38 6.91
N LYS A 98 8.44 7.44 7.25
CA LYS A 98 8.15 8.24 8.43
C LYS A 98 8.33 9.72 8.13
N ARG A 99 7.56 10.55 8.82
CA ARG A 99 7.70 12.00 8.80
C ARG A 99 8.42 12.50 10.05
N THR A 100 9.37 13.39 9.86
CA THR A 100 9.93 14.20 10.92
C THR A 100 9.69 15.65 10.55
N GLN A 101 9.02 16.40 11.42
CA GLN A 101 8.78 17.82 11.24
C GLN A 101 9.96 18.62 11.79
N THR A 102 10.42 19.60 11.01
CA THR A 102 11.34 20.65 11.46
C THR A 102 10.59 21.99 11.44
N GLU A 103 11.20 23.05 11.91
CA GLU A 103 10.57 24.39 11.89
C GLU A 103 10.23 24.87 10.48
N LYS A 104 10.99 24.45 9.47
CA LYS A 104 10.88 24.93 8.08
C LYS A 104 10.33 23.89 7.11
N ASN A 105 10.57 22.59 7.37
CA ASN A 105 10.32 21.54 6.41
C ASN A 105 9.76 20.28 7.08
N ALA A 106 9.07 19.43 6.30
CA ALA A 106 8.80 18.06 6.65
C ALA A 106 9.83 17.13 5.96
N VAL A 107 10.58 16.36 6.74
CA VAL A 107 11.50 15.36 6.21
C VAL A 107 10.76 14.03 6.13
N ILE A 108 10.59 13.53 4.92
CA ILE A 108 10.04 12.19 4.66
C ILE A 108 11.20 11.22 4.51
N ILE A 109 11.28 10.24 5.38
CA ILE A 109 12.33 9.23 5.38
C ILE A 109 11.72 7.93 4.88
N LEU A 110 12.17 7.45 3.73
CA LEU A 110 11.77 6.19 3.12
C LEU A 110 12.78 5.10 3.48
N THR A 111 12.31 3.99 4.00
CA THR A 111 13.08 2.75 4.18
C THR A 111 12.59 1.73 3.18
N GLN A 112 13.43 1.39 2.21
CA GLN A 112 13.11 0.45 1.13
C GLN A 112 13.27 -1.00 1.60
N PHE A 113 12.35 -1.88 1.21
CA PHE A 113 12.51 -3.34 1.40
C PHE A 113 13.31 -3.94 0.25
N THR A 114 13.16 -3.37 -0.93
CA THR A 114 13.94 -3.66 -2.13
C THR A 114 14.33 -2.35 -2.81
N LYS A 115 15.42 -2.38 -3.56
CA LYS A 115 15.90 -1.18 -4.27
C LYS A 115 14.87 -0.76 -5.33
N LEU A 116 14.34 0.44 -5.18
CA LEU A 116 13.43 1.04 -6.15
C LEU A 116 14.17 1.47 -7.41
N SER A 117 13.49 1.37 -8.56
CA SER A 117 14.00 1.89 -9.83
C SER A 117 14.08 3.42 -9.83
N GLY A 118 14.80 3.98 -10.79
CA GLY A 118 14.85 5.45 -10.96
C GLY A 118 13.48 6.06 -11.25
N GLU A 119 12.64 5.37 -12.02
CA GLU A 119 11.26 5.78 -12.32
C GLU A 119 10.40 5.76 -11.05
N GLN A 120 10.43 4.66 -10.29
CA GLN A 120 9.73 4.55 -9.02
C GLN A 120 10.13 5.65 -8.03
N LEU A 121 11.43 5.96 -7.95
CA LEU A 121 11.92 7.05 -7.10
C LEU A 121 11.46 8.42 -7.57
N SER A 122 11.34 8.64 -8.87
CA SER A 122 10.78 9.87 -9.43
C SER A 122 9.31 10.05 -9.05
N ASP A 123 8.53 8.97 -9.14
CA ASP A 123 7.12 9.00 -8.78
C ASP A 123 6.93 9.17 -7.26
N VAL A 124 7.78 8.55 -6.44
CA VAL A 124 7.81 8.79 -4.99
C VAL A 124 8.07 10.25 -4.67
N ARG A 125 9.05 10.90 -5.35
CA ARG A 125 9.32 12.33 -5.17
C ARG A 125 8.09 13.17 -5.46
N SER A 126 7.41 12.89 -6.57
CA SER A 126 6.17 13.59 -6.96
C SER A 126 5.07 13.46 -5.91
N VAL A 127 4.95 12.29 -5.28
CA VAL A 127 3.98 12.07 -4.19
C VAL A 127 4.38 12.84 -2.93
N VAL A 128 5.66 12.85 -2.59
CA VAL A 128 6.20 13.61 -1.44
C VAL A 128 6.01 15.12 -1.63
N GLU A 129 6.21 15.65 -2.84
CA GLU A 129 5.93 17.05 -3.15
C GLU A 129 4.44 17.38 -3.01
N ARG A 130 3.56 16.49 -3.50
CA ARG A 130 2.10 16.64 -3.35
C ARG A 130 1.68 16.61 -1.88
N TYR A 131 2.30 15.76 -1.08
CA TYR A 131 2.14 15.74 0.38
C TYR A 131 2.51 17.08 1.00
N GLY A 132 3.66 17.67 0.62
CA GLY A 132 4.09 18.98 1.08
C GLY A 132 3.10 20.08 0.72
N LYS A 133 2.61 20.10 -0.52
CA LYS A 133 1.60 21.07 -0.97
C LYS A 133 0.32 20.99 -0.15
N PHE A 134 -0.14 19.77 0.18
CA PHE A 134 -1.33 19.57 1.00
C PHE A 134 -1.16 20.14 2.42
N PHE A 135 0.01 19.96 3.03
CA PHE A 135 0.32 20.46 4.37
C PHE A 135 0.93 21.87 4.39
N GLN A 136 1.03 22.52 3.22
CA GLN A 136 1.64 23.87 3.07
C GLN A 136 3.04 23.96 3.68
N THR A 137 3.87 22.95 3.45
CA THR A 137 5.24 22.85 3.97
C THR A 137 6.19 22.32 2.89
N ASP A 138 7.40 22.79 2.89
CA ASP A 138 8.44 22.19 2.06
C ASP A 138 8.75 20.77 2.52
N THR A 139 9.06 19.90 1.57
CA THR A 139 9.38 18.51 1.87
C THR A 139 10.77 18.12 1.38
N ILE A 140 11.45 17.32 2.18
CA ILE A 140 12.75 16.73 1.86
C ILE A 140 12.58 15.20 1.90
N LEU A 141 12.86 14.52 0.78
CA LEU A 141 12.91 13.07 0.74
C LEU A 141 14.30 12.57 1.07
N LYS A 142 14.43 11.71 2.09
CA LYS A 142 15.62 10.93 2.41
C LYS A 142 15.32 9.45 2.20
N ILE A 143 16.29 8.71 1.68
CA ILE A 143 16.18 7.29 1.38
C ILE A 143 17.27 6.56 2.17
N ASN A 144 16.86 5.55 2.94
CA ASN A 144 17.73 4.66 3.72
C ASN A 144 17.79 3.28 3.06
#